data_5b6564e7267c227ff86099d0ab494692
#
_entry.id   5b6564e7267c227ff86099d0ab494692
#
_cell.length_a   1.000
_cell.length_b   1.000
_cell.length_c   1.000
_cell.angle_alpha   90.00
_cell.angle_beta   90.00
_cell.angle_gamma   90.00
#
_symmetry.space_group_name_H-M   'P 1'
#
loop_
_entity.id
_entity.type
_entity.pdbx_description
1 polymer ?
#
loop_
_entity_poly.entity_id
_entity_poly.type
_entity_poly.pdbx_seq_one_letter_code
_entity_poly.pdbx_strand_id
1 'polypeptide(L)'
;MKRYGLILLLLASIAVSTTKAQQTFPTAVGHEADTHLHKSRMFAGGAFTVWSDNKDKSFLFDFCPEIGYLFNDTWGLGVLAAYEHESENHNGQRHISNTFKFSPFARYYYYHKGPFNLYVDGGVGVNFGNYRLDNISSDKWGFEVGIRPGACVDLTEGLCLCLRMGFAGYRRDYFTAEDPRVGNNGFGLRFAPEELMIGIEFEF
;
A
#
# COMPACT_ATOMS: atom_id res chain seq x y z
N MET A 1 17.75 -26.13 -12.93
CA MET A 1 18.60 -25.26 -12.11
C MET A 1 19.19 -24.09 -12.90
N LYS A 2 18.44 -23.27 -13.67
CA LYS A 2 18.97 -22.11 -14.44
C LYS A 2 18.09 -20.86 -14.46
N ARG A 3 17.05 -20.78 -13.61
CA ARG A 3 16.11 -19.63 -13.61
C ARG A 3 16.19 -18.68 -12.40
N TYR A 4 17.01 -18.99 -11.40
CA TYR A 4 17.20 -18.11 -10.22
C TYR A 4 18.32 -17.07 -10.40
N GLY A 5 19.12 -17.16 -11.46
CA GLY A 5 20.22 -16.23 -11.71
C GLY A 5 19.79 -14.83 -12.16
N LEU A 6 18.60 -14.67 -12.74
CA LEU A 6 18.16 -13.38 -13.30
C LEU A 6 17.60 -12.45 -12.22
N ILE A 7 16.94 -13.02 -11.22
CA ILE A 7 16.35 -12.24 -10.10
C ILE A 7 17.45 -11.74 -9.16
N LEU A 8 18.49 -12.55 -8.94
CA LEU A 8 19.66 -12.14 -8.14
C LEU A 8 20.46 -11.02 -8.81
N LEU A 9 20.51 -10.98 -10.14
CA LEU A 9 21.22 -9.94 -10.89
C LEU A 9 20.50 -8.60 -10.87
N LEU A 10 19.16 -8.58 -10.80
CA LEU A 10 18.36 -7.35 -10.66
C LEU A 10 18.50 -6.74 -9.26
N LEU A 11 18.60 -7.56 -8.21
CA LEU A 11 18.83 -7.08 -6.83
C LEU A 11 20.28 -6.60 -6.62
N ALA A 12 21.24 -7.17 -7.33
CA ALA A 12 22.65 -6.75 -7.26
C ALA A 12 22.92 -5.43 -7.98
N SER A 13 22.13 -5.08 -9.01
CA SER A 13 22.30 -3.80 -9.74
C SER A 13 21.81 -2.59 -8.96
N ILE A 14 20.92 -2.77 -7.97
CA ILE A 14 20.47 -1.70 -7.08
C ILE A 14 21.53 -1.38 -6.00
N ALA A 15 22.37 -2.34 -5.64
CA ALA A 15 23.38 -2.18 -4.58
C ALA A 15 24.66 -1.44 -5.01
N VAL A 16 24.90 -1.24 -6.31
CA VAL A 16 26.18 -0.66 -6.78
C VAL A 16 26.14 0.87 -6.96
N SER A 17 24.97 1.50 -6.84
CA SER A 17 24.83 2.95 -7.04
C SER A 17 24.96 3.80 -5.77
N THR A 18 25.23 3.21 -4.60
CA THR A 18 25.21 3.94 -3.31
C THR A 18 26.57 4.31 -2.72
N THR A 19 27.65 4.30 -3.49
CA THR A 19 28.99 4.60 -2.96
C THR A 19 29.48 6.02 -3.28
N LYS A 20 28.64 7.05 -3.23
CA LYS A 20 29.08 8.44 -3.13
C LYS A 20 28.00 9.38 -2.57
N ALA A 21 27.57 9.17 -1.34
CA ALA A 21 26.88 10.22 -0.57
C ALA A 21 27.16 10.03 0.93
N GLN A 22 28.44 10.09 1.28
CA GLN A 22 28.82 10.39 2.64
C GLN A 22 28.83 11.92 2.79
N GLN A 23 27.64 12.51 2.84
CA GLN A 23 27.50 13.88 3.34
C GLN A 23 27.46 13.80 4.88
N THR A 24 28.49 14.34 5.48
CA THR A 24 28.60 14.66 6.90
C THR A 24 27.37 15.46 7.33
N PHE A 25 26.54 14.85 8.19
CA PHE A 25 25.46 15.56 8.86
C PHE A 25 26.06 16.65 9.75
N PRO A 26 25.70 17.92 9.62
CA PRO A 26 26.10 18.94 10.57
C PRO A 26 25.42 18.64 11.91
N THR A 27 26.23 18.52 12.95
CA THR A 27 25.82 18.39 14.34
C THR A 27 25.00 19.62 14.71
N ALA A 28 23.76 19.41 15.10
CA ALA A 28 22.84 20.47 15.49
C ALA A 28 23.33 21.17 16.76
N VAL A 29 23.72 22.41 16.60
CA VAL A 29 23.76 23.38 17.68
C VAL A 29 23.07 24.63 17.23
N GLY A 30 22.00 25.00 17.87
CA GLY A 30 21.30 26.27 17.66
C GLY A 30 19.82 26.11 17.37
N HIS A 31 19.00 26.36 18.41
CA HIS A 31 17.60 26.73 18.25
C HIS A 31 17.53 28.08 17.49
N GLU A 32 17.46 28.02 16.17
CA GLU A 32 16.78 29.05 15.42
C GLU A 32 15.40 28.47 15.06
N ALA A 33 14.36 29.16 15.49
CA ALA A 33 13.02 28.91 15.03
C ALA A 33 12.98 29.27 13.54
N ASP A 34 13.41 28.34 12.70
CA ASP A 34 13.14 28.41 11.28
C ASP A 34 11.61 28.30 11.13
N THR A 35 11.01 29.43 10.84
CA THR A 35 9.65 29.49 10.26
C THR A 35 9.76 28.87 8.87
N HIS A 36 9.86 27.56 8.80
CA HIS A 36 9.63 26.82 7.58
C HIS A 36 8.17 27.08 7.20
N LEU A 37 8.01 27.92 6.18
CA LEU A 37 6.73 28.04 5.50
C LEU A 37 6.34 26.61 5.12
N HIS A 38 5.34 26.04 5.79
CA HIS A 38 4.81 24.72 5.52
C HIS A 38 4.31 24.70 4.07
N LYS A 39 5.17 24.28 3.18
CA LYS A 39 4.90 24.30 1.75
C LYS A 39 3.98 23.11 1.49
N SER A 40 2.77 23.40 1.05
CA SER A 40 1.87 22.36 0.58
C SER A 40 2.54 21.56 -0.55
N ARG A 41 2.40 20.24 -0.48
CA ARG A 41 3.04 19.29 -1.41
C ARG A 41 2.01 18.33 -1.97
N MET A 42 2.17 17.93 -3.20
CA MET A 42 1.47 16.75 -3.73
C MET A 42 2.28 15.50 -3.47
N PHE A 43 1.60 14.40 -3.29
CA PHE A 43 2.25 13.09 -3.29
C PHE A 43 1.56 12.16 -4.28
N ALA A 44 2.35 11.28 -4.87
CA ALA A 44 1.88 10.22 -5.74
C ALA A 44 2.71 8.97 -5.50
N GLY A 45 2.06 7.85 -5.32
CA GLY A 45 2.74 6.62 -4.99
C GLY A 45 1.88 5.40 -5.19
N GLY A 46 2.20 4.36 -4.45
CA GLY A 46 1.44 3.14 -4.43
C GLY A 46 2.29 1.89 -4.35
N ALA A 47 1.61 0.76 -4.48
CA ALA A 47 2.19 -0.57 -4.46
C ALA A 47 1.73 -1.38 -5.67
N PHE A 48 2.49 -2.39 -6.04
CA PHE A 48 2.06 -3.37 -7.02
C PHE A 48 2.57 -4.76 -6.66
N THR A 49 1.79 -5.78 -6.99
CA THR A 49 2.14 -7.18 -6.83
C THR A 49 1.92 -7.91 -8.14
N VAL A 50 2.90 -8.70 -8.56
CA VAL A 50 2.76 -9.66 -9.65
C VAL A 50 3.33 -10.98 -9.17
N TRP A 51 2.47 -11.97 -9.06
CA TRP A 51 2.86 -13.29 -8.57
C TRP A 51 2.30 -14.39 -9.45
N SER A 52 3.14 -15.36 -9.78
CA SER A 52 2.72 -16.57 -10.52
C SER A 52 3.27 -17.80 -9.81
N ASP A 53 2.36 -18.66 -9.39
CA ASP A 53 2.70 -19.95 -8.80
C ASP A 53 2.51 -21.06 -9.84
N ASN A 54 3.59 -21.75 -10.16
CA ASN A 54 3.58 -22.84 -11.13
C ASN A 54 3.00 -24.15 -10.55
N LYS A 55 3.02 -24.31 -9.22
CA LYS A 55 2.53 -25.51 -8.53
C LYS A 55 1.01 -25.50 -8.51
N ASP A 56 0.44 -24.41 -8.05
CA ASP A 56 -1.01 -24.25 -7.89
C ASP A 56 -1.64 -23.60 -9.13
N LYS A 57 -0.82 -23.30 -10.17
CA LYS A 57 -1.24 -22.66 -11.42
C LYS A 57 -2.07 -21.39 -11.15
N SER A 58 -1.62 -20.63 -10.16
CA SER A 58 -2.25 -19.36 -9.79
C SER A 58 -1.49 -18.17 -10.33
N PHE A 59 -2.21 -17.10 -10.56
CA PHE A 59 -1.68 -15.81 -10.98
C PHE A 59 -2.41 -14.70 -10.23
N LEU A 60 -1.62 -13.82 -9.60
CA LEU A 60 -2.11 -12.62 -8.93
C LEU A 60 -1.44 -11.39 -9.55
N PHE A 61 -2.25 -10.43 -9.91
CA PHE A 61 -1.85 -9.08 -10.27
C PHE A 61 -2.62 -8.10 -9.38
N ASP A 62 -1.91 -7.29 -8.62
CA ASP A 62 -2.49 -6.20 -7.82
C ASP A 62 -1.74 -4.91 -8.11
N PHE A 63 -2.46 -3.86 -8.47
CA PHE A 63 -1.94 -2.53 -8.72
C PHE A 63 -2.75 -1.52 -7.90
N CYS A 64 -2.08 -0.84 -6.98
CA CYS A 64 -2.68 0.00 -5.97
C CYS A 64 -2.02 1.40 -5.94
N PRO A 65 -2.28 2.26 -6.93
CA PRO A 65 -1.81 3.63 -6.95
C PRO A 65 -2.53 4.49 -5.90
N GLU A 66 -1.81 5.50 -5.44
CA GLU A 66 -2.35 6.56 -4.59
C GLU A 66 -1.87 7.94 -5.04
N ILE A 67 -2.69 8.94 -4.81
CA ILE A 67 -2.36 10.33 -5.03
C ILE A 67 -3.01 11.18 -3.94
N GLY A 68 -2.35 12.25 -3.55
CA GLY A 68 -2.91 13.15 -2.54
C GLY A 68 -2.18 14.48 -2.44
N TYR A 69 -2.58 15.23 -1.45
CA TYR A 69 -2.12 16.57 -1.18
C TYR A 69 -1.91 16.77 0.32
N LEU A 70 -0.69 17.17 0.68
CA LEU A 70 -0.32 17.54 2.04
C LEU A 70 -0.52 19.06 2.19
N PHE A 71 -1.41 19.45 3.07
CA PHE A 71 -1.67 20.87 3.38
C PHE A 71 -0.53 21.49 4.19
N ASN A 72 0.06 20.66 5.02
CA ASN A 72 1.21 20.95 5.89
C ASN A 72 1.90 19.63 6.29
N ASP A 73 2.91 19.68 7.13
CA ASP A 73 3.65 18.49 7.58
C ASP A 73 2.84 17.53 8.47
N THR A 74 1.60 17.90 8.83
CA THR A 74 0.75 17.13 9.74
C THR A 74 -0.45 16.52 9.04
N TRP A 75 -1.10 17.25 8.10
CA TRP A 75 -2.35 16.85 7.50
C TRP A 75 -2.28 16.76 5.99
N GLY A 76 -2.89 15.72 5.46
CA GLY A 76 -3.11 15.53 4.04
C GLY A 76 -4.44 14.87 3.73
N LEU A 77 -4.83 14.94 2.49
CA LEU A 77 -5.93 14.19 1.90
C LEU A 77 -5.43 13.41 0.70
N GLY A 78 -5.93 12.22 0.51
CA GLY A 78 -5.56 11.40 -0.63
C GLY A 78 -6.67 10.46 -1.06
N VAL A 79 -6.42 9.82 -2.18
CA VAL A 79 -7.25 8.77 -2.74
C VAL A 79 -6.35 7.61 -3.14
N LEU A 80 -6.74 6.42 -2.74
CA LEU A 80 -6.17 5.16 -3.17
C LEU A 80 -7.17 4.49 -4.11
N ALA A 81 -6.69 4.04 -5.27
CA ALA A 81 -7.43 3.19 -6.18
C ALA A 81 -6.66 1.89 -6.33
N ALA A 82 -7.34 0.73 -6.35
CA ALA A 82 -6.67 -0.54 -6.56
C ALA A 82 -7.44 -1.40 -7.55
N TYR A 83 -6.68 -2.15 -8.34
CA TYR A 83 -7.21 -3.20 -9.19
C TYR A 83 -6.46 -4.49 -8.93
N GLU A 84 -7.22 -5.51 -8.52
CA GLU A 84 -6.72 -6.85 -8.22
C GLU A 84 -7.32 -7.84 -9.20
N HIS A 85 -6.46 -8.64 -9.82
CA HIS A 85 -6.84 -9.77 -10.66
C HIS A 85 -6.20 -11.04 -10.11
N GLU A 86 -7.02 -11.98 -9.73
CA GLU A 86 -6.59 -13.28 -9.22
C GLU A 86 -7.16 -14.39 -10.10
N SER A 87 -6.33 -15.34 -10.48
CA SER A 87 -6.72 -16.53 -11.23
C SER A 87 -6.08 -17.75 -10.59
N GLU A 88 -6.90 -18.64 -10.08
CA GLU A 88 -6.46 -19.89 -9.47
C GLU A 88 -7.07 -21.09 -10.19
N ASN A 89 -6.34 -22.20 -10.19
CA ASN A 89 -6.86 -23.48 -10.69
C ASN A 89 -6.87 -24.49 -9.53
N HIS A 90 -8.03 -24.71 -8.95
CA HIS A 90 -8.21 -25.64 -7.86
C HIS A 90 -9.03 -26.85 -8.33
N ASN A 91 -8.45 -28.06 -8.23
CA ASN A 91 -9.09 -29.33 -8.64
C ASN A 91 -9.63 -29.36 -10.08
N GLY A 92 -8.97 -28.62 -11.01
CA GLY A 92 -9.40 -28.55 -12.41
C GLY A 92 -10.50 -27.51 -12.70
N GLN A 93 -10.98 -26.80 -11.70
CA GLN A 93 -11.89 -25.68 -11.83
C GLN A 93 -11.10 -24.36 -11.80
N ARG A 94 -11.40 -23.48 -12.74
CA ARG A 94 -10.75 -22.17 -12.81
C ARG A 94 -11.57 -21.13 -12.08
N HIS A 95 -10.96 -20.55 -11.07
CA HIS A 95 -11.48 -19.44 -10.28
C HIS A 95 -10.84 -18.15 -10.78
N ILE A 96 -11.64 -17.17 -11.13
CA ILE A 96 -11.17 -15.84 -11.54
C ILE A 96 -11.87 -14.81 -10.67
N SER A 97 -11.08 -13.97 -10.01
CA SER A 97 -11.57 -12.80 -9.25
C SER A 97 -10.99 -11.52 -9.83
N ASN A 98 -11.83 -10.54 -10.04
CA ASN A 98 -11.42 -9.19 -10.38
C ASN A 98 -12.06 -8.25 -9.39
N THR A 99 -11.24 -7.41 -8.76
CA THR A 99 -11.71 -6.46 -7.75
C THR A 99 -11.17 -5.08 -8.03
N PHE A 100 -12.04 -4.10 -8.04
CA PHE A 100 -11.69 -2.69 -8.05
C PHE A 100 -12.00 -2.08 -6.68
N LYS A 101 -11.05 -1.33 -6.11
CA LYS A 101 -11.17 -0.66 -4.82
C LYS A 101 -10.95 0.84 -5.00
N PHE A 102 -11.72 1.65 -4.28
CA PHE A 102 -11.58 3.09 -4.26
C PHE A 102 -11.72 3.59 -2.82
N SER A 103 -10.69 4.28 -2.32
CA SER A 103 -10.60 4.62 -0.90
C SER A 103 -10.05 6.03 -0.71
N PRO A 104 -10.89 7.07 -0.60
CA PRO A 104 -10.47 8.37 -0.11
C PRO A 104 -10.11 8.31 1.37
N PHE A 105 -9.06 9.05 1.75
CA PHE A 105 -8.56 9.08 3.12
C PHE A 105 -8.04 10.47 3.50
N ALA A 106 -8.03 10.73 4.81
CA ALA A 106 -7.30 11.81 5.43
C ALA A 106 -6.10 11.22 6.16
N ARG A 107 -4.92 11.77 5.93
CA ARG A 107 -3.67 11.37 6.56
C ARG A 107 -3.31 12.36 7.67
N TYR A 108 -2.95 11.81 8.83
CA TYR A 108 -2.47 12.57 9.97
C TYR A 108 -1.10 12.05 10.40
N TYR A 109 -0.06 12.88 10.21
CA TYR A 109 1.27 12.62 10.71
C TYR A 109 1.38 13.07 12.15
N TYR A 110 1.67 12.15 13.07
CA TYR A 110 1.75 12.43 14.50
C TYR A 110 3.18 12.35 15.06
N TYR A 111 4.14 11.90 14.24
CA TYR A 111 5.54 11.79 14.67
C TYR A 111 6.47 11.97 13.49
N HIS A 112 7.48 12.85 13.67
CA HIS A 112 8.55 13.11 12.72
C HIS A 112 9.88 13.07 13.47
N LYS A 113 10.81 12.24 13.03
CA LYS A 113 12.17 12.19 13.59
C LYS A 113 13.18 11.73 12.55
N GLY A 114 13.99 12.68 12.07
CA GLY A 114 14.92 12.40 10.98
C GLY A 114 14.18 11.90 9.75
N PRO A 115 14.58 10.77 9.14
CA PRO A 115 13.90 10.24 7.97
C PRO A 115 12.63 9.46 8.30
N PHE A 116 12.25 9.31 9.56
CA PHE A 116 11.12 8.48 9.99
C PHE A 116 9.89 9.33 10.28
N ASN A 117 8.79 8.97 9.64
CA ASN A 117 7.50 9.61 9.81
C ASN A 117 6.45 8.54 10.15
N LEU A 118 5.64 8.78 11.20
CA LEU A 118 4.52 7.91 11.54
C LEU A 118 3.21 8.64 11.29
N TYR A 119 2.26 7.94 10.69
CA TYR A 119 0.97 8.51 10.33
C TYR A 119 -0.19 7.56 10.58
N VAL A 120 -1.38 8.10 10.54
CA VAL A 120 -2.64 7.34 10.50
C VAL A 120 -3.45 7.86 9.33
N ASP A 121 -3.88 6.96 8.46
CA ASP A 121 -4.86 7.24 7.43
C ASP A 121 -6.25 6.87 7.93
N GLY A 122 -7.17 7.83 7.95
CA GLY A 122 -8.57 7.62 8.28
C GLY A 122 -9.44 7.82 7.05
N GLY A 123 -10.30 6.85 6.72
CA GLY A 123 -11.05 6.95 5.48
C GLY A 123 -12.20 5.98 5.32
N VAL A 124 -12.78 6.05 4.15
CA VAL A 124 -13.83 5.15 3.69
C VAL A 124 -13.35 4.48 2.41
N GLY A 125 -13.72 3.23 2.21
CA GLY A 125 -13.38 2.48 1.00
C GLY A 125 -14.62 1.78 0.46
N VAL A 126 -14.69 1.65 -0.85
CA VAL A 126 -15.66 0.83 -1.54
C VAL A 126 -14.93 -0.13 -2.46
N ASN A 127 -15.45 -1.33 -2.61
CA ASN A 127 -14.94 -2.31 -3.55
C ASN A 127 -16.06 -2.88 -4.40
N PHE A 128 -15.71 -3.20 -5.63
CA PHE A 128 -16.57 -3.85 -6.61
C PHE A 128 -15.80 -5.02 -7.18
N GLY A 129 -16.33 -6.21 -7.02
CA GLY A 129 -15.68 -7.43 -7.47
C GLY A 129 -16.60 -8.29 -8.34
N ASN A 130 -16.00 -8.95 -9.32
CA ASN A 130 -16.63 -9.99 -10.10
C ASN A 130 -15.87 -11.30 -9.87
N TYR A 131 -16.54 -12.27 -9.31
CA TYR A 131 -16.04 -13.61 -9.08
C TYR A 131 -16.65 -14.57 -10.10
N ARG A 132 -15.82 -15.34 -10.77
CA ARG A 132 -16.24 -16.35 -11.74
C ARG A 132 -15.67 -17.72 -11.37
N LEU A 133 -16.57 -18.67 -11.25
CA LEU A 133 -16.28 -20.09 -11.09
C LEU A 133 -16.87 -20.84 -12.29
N ASP A 134 -16.02 -21.30 -13.21
CA ASP A 134 -16.41 -21.90 -14.47
C ASP A 134 -17.50 -21.06 -15.20
N ASN A 135 -18.76 -21.51 -15.18
CA ASN A 135 -19.91 -20.87 -15.83
C ASN A 135 -20.77 -20.02 -14.88
N ILE A 136 -20.39 -19.92 -13.60
CA ILE A 136 -21.13 -19.14 -12.60
C ILE A 136 -20.36 -17.84 -12.37
N SER A 137 -21.04 -16.72 -12.58
CA SER A 137 -20.49 -15.39 -12.28
C SER A 137 -21.31 -14.73 -11.18
N SER A 138 -20.65 -14.13 -10.22
CA SER A 138 -21.27 -13.40 -9.11
C SER A 138 -20.59 -12.05 -8.93
N ASP A 139 -21.36 -10.98 -8.97
CA ASP A 139 -20.89 -9.65 -8.64
C ASP A 139 -21.05 -9.41 -7.13
N LYS A 140 -20.03 -8.85 -6.53
CA LYS A 140 -20.01 -8.49 -5.12
C LYS A 140 -19.59 -7.05 -4.97
N TRP A 141 -20.12 -6.39 -3.98
CA TRP A 141 -19.66 -5.07 -3.57
C TRP A 141 -19.60 -4.99 -2.06
N GLY A 142 -18.71 -4.19 -1.56
CA GLY A 142 -18.55 -4.00 -0.14
C GLY A 142 -18.00 -2.63 0.18
N PHE A 143 -17.93 -2.33 1.44
CA PHE A 143 -17.35 -1.09 1.91
C PHE A 143 -16.62 -1.26 3.25
N GLU A 144 -15.75 -0.31 3.53
CA GLU A 144 -15.11 -0.17 4.82
C GLU A 144 -15.11 1.28 5.28
N VAL A 145 -15.04 1.47 6.59
CA VAL A 145 -14.76 2.75 7.23
C VAL A 145 -13.87 2.50 8.42
N GLY A 146 -12.73 3.20 8.49
CA GLY A 146 -11.78 2.95 9.55
C GLY A 146 -10.48 3.70 9.42
N ILE A 147 -9.52 3.25 10.19
CA ILE A 147 -8.18 3.81 10.24
C ILE A 147 -7.13 2.76 9.94
N ARG A 148 -6.02 3.20 9.32
CA ARG A 148 -4.81 2.41 9.04
C ARG A 148 -3.59 3.16 9.55
N PRO A 149 -2.85 2.62 10.54
CA PRO A 149 -1.56 3.17 10.90
C PRO A 149 -0.52 2.88 9.81
N GLY A 150 0.42 3.80 9.69
CA GLY A 150 1.49 3.66 8.73
C GLY A 150 2.78 4.35 9.18
N ALA A 151 3.83 4.05 8.46
CA ALA A 151 5.13 4.66 8.62
C ALA A 151 5.73 4.97 7.24
N CYS A 152 6.44 6.08 7.13
CA CYS A 152 7.25 6.39 5.97
C CYS A 152 8.71 6.58 6.38
N VAL A 153 9.61 6.19 5.50
CA VAL A 153 11.03 6.45 5.61
C VAL A 153 11.46 7.24 4.39
N ASP A 154 11.93 8.45 4.59
CA ASP A 154 12.46 9.30 3.54
C ASP A 154 13.79 8.73 3.07
N LEU A 155 13.83 8.24 1.84
CA LEU A 155 15.02 7.67 1.22
C LEU A 155 15.93 8.77 0.64
N THR A 156 15.31 9.79 0.10
CA THR A 156 15.94 11.01 -0.41
C THR A 156 14.87 12.10 -0.47
N GLU A 157 15.24 13.32 -0.83
CA GLU A 157 14.31 14.43 -0.99
C GLU A 157 13.23 14.07 -2.02
N GLY A 158 11.97 14.07 -1.59
CA GLY A 158 10.82 13.76 -2.41
C GLY A 158 10.59 12.27 -2.75
N LEU A 159 11.33 11.32 -2.13
CA LEU A 159 11.12 9.89 -2.31
C LEU A 159 11.05 9.18 -0.96
N CYS A 160 9.93 8.54 -0.69
CA CYS A 160 9.65 7.84 0.55
C CYS A 160 9.33 6.37 0.32
N LEU A 161 9.79 5.52 1.22
CA LEU A 161 9.30 4.15 1.36
C LEU A 161 8.20 4.15 2.41
N CYS A 162 6.98 3.82 2.01
CA CYS A 162 5.81 3.84 2.88
C CYS A 162 5.35 2.42 3.23
N LEU A 163 4.95 2.27 4.48
CA LEU A 163 4.42 1.05 5.05
C LEU A 163 3.06 1.37 5.69
N ARG A 164 2.00 0.72 5.24
CA ARG A 164 0.71 0.66 5.94
C ARG A 164 0.56 -0.69 6.59
N MET A 165 0.06 -0.72 7.82
CA MET A 165 -0.09 -1.95 8.58
C MET A 165 -1.43 -1.99 9.31
N GLY A 166 -2.17 -3.05 9.12
CA GLY A 166 -3.41 -3.29 9.83
C GLY A 166 -4.58 -2.40 9.41
N PHE A 167 -5.68 -2.66 10.06
CA PHE A 167 -6.95 -1.95 9.92
C PHE A 167 -7.71 -1.98 11.24
N ALA A 168 -8.31 -0.86 11.60
CA ALA A 168 -9.24 -0.76 12.71
C ALA A 168 -10.49 -0.02 12.25
N GLY A 169 -11.66 -0.67 12.29
CA GLY A 169 -12.89 -0.07 11.80
C GLY A 169 -13.99 -1.07 11.54
N TYR A 170 -14.91 -0.68 10.69
CA TYR A 170 -16.04 -1.49 10.24
C TYR A 170 -15.88 -1.86 8.77
N ARG A 171 -16.16 -3.12 8.44
CA ARG A 171 -16.21 -3.66 7.07
C ARG A 171 -17.50 -4.40 6.81
N ARG A 172 -17.96 -4.34 5.58
CA ARG A 172 -19.03 -5.17 5.07
C ARG A 172 -18.71 -5.64 3.67
N ASP A 173 -18.58 -6.96 3.50
CA ASP A 173 -18.27 -7.65 2.24
C ASP A 173 -17.06 -7.05 1.51
N TYR A 174 -16.06 -6.60 2.28
CA TYR A 174 -14.92 -5.84 1.75
C TYR A 174 -13.95 -6.72 0.96
N PHE A 175 -13.76 -7.97 1.34
CA PHE A 175 -12.99 -8.93 0.57
C PHE A 175 -13.93 -9.73 -0.32
N THR A 176 -13.65 -9.74 -1.62
CA THR A 176 -14.51 -10.39 -2.62
C THR A 176 -14.16 -11.86 -2.88
N ALA A 177 -13.13 -12.40 -2.24
CA ALA A 177 -12.76 -13.80 -2.31
C ALA A 177 -13.88 -14.72 -1.82
N GLU A 178 -13.91 -15.96 -2.34
CA GLU A 178 -14.95 -16.94 -2.06
C GLU A 178 -14.99 -17.39 -0.60
N ASP A 179 -13.81 -17.55 0.00
CA ASP A 179 -13.70 -17.99 1.39
C ASP A 179 -14.00 -16.84 2.37
N PRO A 180 -14.83 -17.10 3.41
CA PRO A 180 -15.11 -16.12 4.44
C PRO A 180 -13.83 -15.83 5.25
N ARG A 181 -13.12 -14.80 4.88
CA ARG A 181 -11.94 -14.37 5.65
C ARG A 181 -12.38 -13.65 6.92
N VAL A 182 -11.64 -13.92 8.00
CA VAL A 182 -11.79 -13.15 9.25
C VAL A 182 -11.55 -11.67 8.96
N GLY A 183 -12.47 -10.80 9.39
CA GLY A 183 -12.40 -9.36 9.17
C GLY A 183 -13.03 -8.88 7.85
N ASN A 184 -13.77 -9.73 7.15
CA ASN A 184 -14.55 -9.33 5.98
C ASN A 184 -15.83 -8.57 6.35
N ASN A 185 -16.44 -8.93 7.47
CA ASN A 185 -17.68 -8.34 7.99
C ASN A 185 -17.56 -8.01 9.47
N GLY A 186 -18.08 -6.85 9.87
CA GLY A 186 -18.17 -6.44 11.26
C GLY A 186 -17.19 -5.36 11.65
N PHE A 187 -17.13 -5.07 12.92
CA PHE A 187 -16.22 -4.09 13.53
C PHE A 187 -15.07 -4.82 14.22
N GLY A 188 -13.86 -4.33 14.03
CA GLY A 188 -12.69 -4.96 14.66
C GLY A 188 -11.38 -4.23 14.41
N LEU A 189 -10.34 -4.86 14.96
CA LEU A 189 -8.95 -4.51 14.77
C LEU A 189 -8.24 -5.72 14.15
N ARG A 190 -7.57 -5.53 13.04
CA ARG A 190 -6.83 -6.58 12.35
C ARG A 190 -5.41 -6.10 12.01
N PHE A 191 -4.43 -6.75 12.62
CA PHE A 191 -3.02 -6.63 12.26
C PHE A 191 -2.56 -7.99 11.76
N ALA A 192 -2.60 -8.16 10.46
CA ALA A 192 -2.25 -9.42 9.80
C ALA A 192 -1.40 -9.11 8.55
N PRO A 193 -0.56 -10.05 8.10
CA PRO A 193 0.28 -9.84 6.92
C PRO A 193 -0.52 -9.44 5.66
N GLU A 194 -1.78 -9.88 5.55
CA GLU A 194 -2.66 -9.55 4.43
C GLU A 194 -3.13 -8.08 4.45
N GLU A 195 -2.95 -7.39 5.56
CA GLU A 195 -3.22 -5.94 5.69
C GLU A 195 -1.94 -5.10 5.51
N LEU A 196 -0.80 -5.75 5.29
CA LEU A 196 0.47 -5.07 5.11
C LEU A 196 0.60 -4.61 3.65
N MET A 197 0.81 -3.33 3.46
CA MET A 197 1.11 -2.72 2.17
C MET A 197 2.43 -1.99 2.25
N ILE A 198 3.34 -2.31 1.35
CA ILE A 198 4.63 -1.64 1.20
C ILE A 198 4.62 -0.96 -0.17
N GLY A 199 4.84 0.33 -0.19
CA GLY A 199 4.81 1.14 -1.40
C GLY A 199 5.90 2.19 -1.44
N ILE A 200 6.00 2.84 -2.58
CA ILE A 200 6.88 3.98 -2.82
C ILE A 200 6.00 5.20 -3.05
N GLU A 201 6.37 6.32 -2.45
CA GLU A 201 5.67 7.59 -2.58
C GLU A 201 6.66 8.67 -3.01
N PHE A 202 6.28 9.47 -3.99
CA PHE A 202 6.98 10.65 -4.47
C PHE A 202 6.24 11.89 -3.98
N GLU A 203 6.96 12.82 -3.35
CA GLU A 203 6.47 14.13 -2.93
C GLU A 203 7.07 15.22 -3.83
N PHE A 204 6.24 16.19 -4.27
CA PHE A 204 6.63 17.28 -5.17
C PHE A 204 5.76 18.53 -5.04
#